data_2140c8ff0812c04fc029e8b02162b348
#
_entry.id   2140c8ff0812c04fc029e8b02162b348
#
_cell.length_a   1.000
_cell.length_b   1.000
_cell.length_c   1.000
_cell.angle_alpha   90.00
_cell.angle_beta   90.00
_cell.angle_gamma   90.00
#
_symmetry.space_group_name_H-M   'P 1'
#
loop_
_entity.id
_entity.type
_entity.pdbx_description
1 polymer ?
#
loop_
_entity_poly.entity_id
_entity_poly.type
_entity_poly.pdbx_seq_one_letter_code
_entity_poly.pdbx_strand_id
1 'polypeptide(L)'
;SKCKNPTFFIENYKQLDLKKLRQEFKKFPVLSILDSNYPLELKEIYNPPVLLFYQGNIELLSKPKLAVVGARQASQIGCQSVKKIIKETNNQFVIVSGLARGIDTAAHVSALKNGGSSIAVIGSGLDVYYPTENKKLQEYMSYNHLVLSEYFTGEQPLKFHFPERNRIIAGLCQGIVVAEAKMRSGSLITCERALEEGREVFAIPGNIIDGKSDGCHHLIQEGAKCIISGKDILSEYQ
;
A
#
# COMPACT_ATOMS: atom_id res chain seq x y z
N SER A 1 -8.70 0.89 -19.01
CA SER A 1 -9.40 -0.38 -19.21
C SER A 1 -10.14 -0.35 -20.54
N LYS A 2 -9.92 -1.33 -21.40
CA LYS A 2 -10.74 -1.48 -22.61
C LYS A 2 -12.15 -1.87 -22.17
N CYS A 3 -13.10 -0.95 -22.27
CA CYS A 3 -14.51 -1.24 -21.99
C CYS A 3 -14.98 -2.37 -22.91
N LYS A 4 -15.30 -3.54 -22.35
CA LYS A 4 -15.71 -4.73 -23.11
C LYS A 4 -17.10 -4.57 -23.76
N ASN A 5 -17.90 -3.63 -23.29
CA ASN A 5 -19.21 -3.32 -23.82
C ASN A 5 -19.47 -1.80 -23.81
N PRO A 6 -19.13 -1.07 -24.90
CA PRO A 6 -19.34 0.38 -24.98
C PRO A 6 -20.80 0.80 -24.82
N THR A 7 -21.76 0.02 -25.33
CA THR A 7 -23.20 0.33 -25.24
C THR A 7 -23.65 0.31 -23.79
N PHE A 8 -23.29 -0.73 -23.04
CA PHE A 8 -23.59 -0.85 -21.60
C PHE A 8 -22.97 0.31 -20.79
N PHE A 9 -21.74 0.72 -21.12
CA PHE A 9 -21.11 1.87 -20.50
C PHE A 9 -21.90 3.18 -20.76
N ILE A 10 -22.31 3.43 -22.01
CA ILE A 10 -23.07 4.63 -22.39
C ILE A 10 -24.43 4.67 -21.70
N GLU A 11 -25.13 3.54 -21.64
CA GLU A 11 -26.44 3.42 -20.98
C GLU A 11 -26.32 3.71 -19.48
N ASN A 12 -25.36 3.11 -18.80
CA ASN A 12 -25.11 3.38 -17.37
C ASN A 12 -24.70 4.83 -17.15
N TYR A 13 -23.86 5.41 -18.01
CA TYR A 13 -23.46 6.82 -17.93
C TYR A 13 -24.67 7.77 -18.01
N LYS A 14 -25.61 7.50 -18.92
CA LYS A 14 -26.85 8.30 -19.06
C LYS A 14 -27.79 8.18 -17.86
N GLN A 15 -27.71 7.08 -17.10
CA GLN A 15 -28.52 6.85 -15.90
C GLN A 15 -27.87 7.37 -14.60
N LEU A 16 -26.64 7.92 -14.68
CA LEU A 16 -25.95 8.44 -13.50
C LEU A 16 -26.73 9.62 -12.88
N ASP A 17 -27.04 9.49 -11.60
CA ASP A 17 -27.51 10.61 -10.81
C ASP A 17 -26.35 11.54 -10.42
N LEU A 18 -26.15 12.56 -11.27
CA LEU A 18 -25.06 13.52 -11.07
C LEU A 18 -25.19 14.31 -9.76
N LYS A 19 -26.40 14.48 -9.20
CA LYS A 19 -26.58 15.15 -7.91
C LYS A 19 -26.06 14.27 -6.78
N LYS A 20 -26.41 12.98 -6.80
CA LYS A 20 -25.94 12.00 -5.83
C LYS A 20 -24.40 11.84 -5.91
N LEU A 21 -23.85 11.70 -7.11
CA LEU A 21 -22.40 11.65 -7.30
C LEU A 21 -21.68 12.88 -6.76
N ARG A 22 -22.19 14.09 -7.04
CA ARG A 22 -21.60 15.32 -6.51
C ARG A 22 -21.65 15.39 -4.98
N GLN A 23 -22.67 14.82 -4.34
CA GLN A 23 -22.73 14.73 -2.89
C GLN A 23 -21.70 13.74 -2.33
N GLU A 24 -21.50 12.60 -2.98
CA GLU A 24 -20.48 11.63 -2.58
C GLU A 24 -19.07 12.22 -2.69
N PHE A 25 -18.75 12.89 -3.80
CA PHE A 25 -17.45 13.56 -3.98
C PHE A 25 -17.18 14.74 -3.03
N LYS A 26 -18.21 15.25 -2.36
CA LYS A 26 -18.05 16.28 -1.31
C LYS A 26 -17.64 15.70 0.04
N LYS A 27 -17.82 14.41 0.28
CA LYS A 27 -17.50 13.79 1.58
C LYS A 27 -15.99 13.70 1.81
N PHE A 28 -15.24 13.36 0.75
CA PHE A 28 -13.79 13.28 0.78
C PHE A 28 -13.19 13.93 -0.47
N PRO A 29 -12.04 14.57 -0.36
CA PRO A 29 -11.33 15.07 -1.52
C PRO A 29 -10.88 13.91 -2.41
N VAL A 30 -10.74 14.21 -3.70
CA VAL A 30 -10.43 13.23 -4.74
C VAL A 30 -9.21 13.67 -5.51
N LEU A 31 -8.33 12.72 -5.81
CA LEU A 31 -7.22 12.86 -6.74
C LEU A 31 -7.53 12.08 -8.02
N SER A 32 -7.58 12.77 -9.12
CA SER A 32 -7.82 12.20 -10.46
C SER A 32 -6.52 11.95 -11.20
N ILE A 33 -6.48 10.92 -12.04
CA ILE A 33 -5.36 10.65 -12.95
C ILE A 33 -5.04 11.83 -13.91
N LEU A 34 -5.97 12.78 -14.04
CA LEU A 34 -5.80 14.00 -14.85
C LEU A 34 -5.19 15.16 -14.07
N ASP A 35 -5.12 15.07 -12.75
CA ASP A 35 -4.57 16.12 -11.90
C ASP A 35 -3.05 16.16 -12.02
N SER A 36 -2.49 17.38 -12.01
CA SER A 36 -1.04 17.61 -12.17
C SER A 36 -0.20 17.04 -11.03
N ASN A 37 -0.79 16.87 -9.85
CA ASN A 37 -0.17 16.28 -8.65
C ASN A 37 -0.41 14.77 -8.51
N TYR A 38 -1.02 14.13 -9.53
CA TYR A 38 -1.12 12.67 -9.53
C TYR A 38 0.26 12.04 -9.72
N PRO A 39 0.68 11.08 -8.88
CA PRO A 39 2.02 10.49 -8.95
C PRO A 39 2.29 9.85 -10.31
N LEU A 40 3.38 10.24 -10.96
CA LEU A 40 3.75 9.75 -12.27
C LEU A 40 3.97 8.22 -12.24
N GLU A 41 4.69 7.76 -11.22
CA GLU A 41 4.96 6.34 -11.01
C GLU A 41 3.69 5.49 -10.86
N LEU A 42 2.61 6.06 -10.33
CA LEU A 42 1.32 5.39 -10.24
C LEU A 42 0.52 5.47 -11.55
N LYS A 43 0.76 6.49 -12.35
CA LYS A 43 0.12 6.65 -13.66
C LYS A 43 0.62 5.64 -14.68
N GLU A 44 1.87 5.20 -14.53
CA GLU A 44 2.56 4.31 -15.46
C GLU A 44 2.28 2.82 -15.24
N ILE A 45 1.65 2.41 -14.11
CA ILE A 45 1.34 1.00 -13.87
C ILE A 45 0.29 0.48 -14.86
N TYR A 46 0.26 -0.84 -15.05
CA TYR A 46 -0.63 -1.50 -15.99
C TYR A 46 -2.11 -1.11 -15.86
N ASN A 47 -2.62 -0.90 -14.65
CA ASN A 47 -4.01 -0.50 -14.38
C ASN A 47 -4.05 0.61 -13.33
N PRO A 48 -3.72 1.87 -13.71
CA PRO A 48 -3.71 2.98 -12.77
C PRO A 48 -5.12 3.30 -12.24
N PRO A 49 -5.27 3.63 -10.94
CA PRO A 49 -6.55 4.09 -10.43
C PRO A 49 -6.94 5.42 -11.06
N VAL A 50 -8.14 5.47 -11.67
CA VAL A 50 -8.64 6.69 -12.32
C VAL A 50 -8.93 7.79 -11.30
N LEU A 51 -9.43 7.39 -10.13
CA LEU A 51 -9.76 8.26 -9.01
C LEU A 51 -9.27 7.64 -7.70
N LEU A 52 -8.72 8.47 -6.83
CA LEU A 52 -8.37 8.10 -5.46
C LEU A 52 -9.05 9.08 -4.49
N PHE A 53 -9.87 8.58 -3.61
CA PHE A 53 -10.33 9.33 -2.45
C PHE A 53 -9.20 9.41 -1.43
N TYR A 54 -9.06 10.54 -0.74
CA TYR A 54 -8.01 10.67 0.26
C TYR A 54 -8.44 11.45 1.50
N GLN A 55 -7.74 11.21 2.59
CA GLN A 55 -7.79 12.00 3.82
C GLN A 55 -6.37 12.24 4.32
N GLY A 56 -6.10 13.47 4.73
CA GLY A 56 -4.80 13.87 5.28
C GLY A 56 -3.93 14.65 4.31
N ASN A 57 -2.63 14.53 4.47
CA ASN A 57 -1.64 15.33 3.77
C ASN A 57 -1.27 14.73 2.40
N ILE A 58 -1.85 15.26 1.33
CA ILE A 58 -1.61 14.82 -0.06
C ILE A 58 -0.15 15.05 -0.52
N GLU A 59 0.57 16.01 0.07
CA GLU A 59 1.96 16.32 -0.28
C GLU A 59 2.92 15.16 -0.02
N LEU A 60 2.50 14.17 0.77
CA LEU A 60 3.28 12.95 0.98
C LEU A 60 3.46 12.13 -0.30
N LEU A 61 2.61 12.33 -1.30
CA LEU A 61 2.72 11.65 -2.59
C LEU A 61 3.93 12.12 -3.43
N SER A 62 4.44 13.32 -3.19
CA SER A 62 5.61 13.85 -3.90
C SER A 62 6.95 13.37 -3.33
N LYS A 63 6.96 12.72 -2.16
CA LYS A 63 8.16 12.27 -1.48
C LYS A 63 8.58 10.86 -1.92
N PRO A 64 9.86 10.47 -1.76
CA PRO A 64 10.30 9.09 -1.93
C PRO A 64 9.49 8.13 -1.06
N LYS A 65 9.03 7.02 -1.60
CA LYS A 65 8.13 6.07 -0.94
C LYS A 65 8.68 4.66 -0.96
N LEU A 66 8.55 3.96 0.17
CA LEU A 66 8.94 2.57 0.35
C LEU A 66 7.75 1.78 0.87
N ALA A 67 7.34 0.74 0.17
CA ALA A 67 6.30 -0.17 0.64
C ALA A 67 6.87 -1.15 1.67
N VAL A 68 6.06 -1.48 2.69
CA VAL A 68 6.38 -2.55 3.64
C VAL A 68 5.15 -3.44 3.77
N VAL A 69 5.29 -4.71 3.40
CA VAL A 69 4.19 -5.69 3.37
C VAL A 69 4.62 -7.00 4.01
N GLY A 70 3.65 -7.81 4.45
CA GLY A 70 3.96 -9.11 5.05
C GLY A 70 2.77 -9.82 5.68
N ALA A 71 3.07 -10.74 6.59
CA ALA A 71 2.07 -11.57 7.23
C ALA A 71 1.07 -10.77 8.08
N ARG A 72 -0.22 -11.11 7.94
CA ARG A 72 -1.28 -10.58 8.82
C ARG A 72 -1.20 -11.14 10.24
N GLN A 73 -0.67 -12.35 10.38
CA GLN A 73 -0.36 -13.00 11.65
C GLN A 73 1.16 -13.00 11.87
N ALA A 74 1.71 -11.80 12.00
CA ALA A 74 3.14 -11.61 12.16
C ALA A 74 3.62 -12.08 13.54
N SER A 75 4.83 -12.63 13.59
CA SER A 75 5.50 -12.93 14.84
C SER A 75 6.04 -11.64 15.49
N GLN A 76 6.38 -11.73 16.77
CA GLN A 76 7.06 -10.65 17.47
C GLN A 76 8.41 -10.32 16.79
N ILE A 77 9.13 -11.33 16.32
CA ILE A 77 10.41 -11.17 15.61
C ILE A 77 10.20 -10.41 14.29
N GLY A 78 9.22 -10.80 13.50
CA GLY A 78 8.90 -10.09 12.25
C GLY A 78 8.55 -8.62 12.47
N CYS A 79 7.73 -8.32 13.47
CA CYS A 79 7.42 -6.94 13.84
C CYS A 79 8.66 -6.17 14.33
N GLN A 80 9.57 -6.81 15.08
CA GLN A 80 10.82 -6.19 15.52
C GLN A 80 11.78 -5.94 14.36
N SER A 81 11.86 -6.87 13.41
CA SER A 81 12.68 -6.72 12.20
C SER A 81 12.22 -5.52 11.38
N VAL A 82 10.92 -5.40 11.11
CA VAL A 82 10.33 -4.23 10.43
C VAL A 82 10.64 -2.93 11.17
N LYS A 83 10.48 -2.92 12.50
CA LYS A 83 10.78 -1.74 13.33
C LYS A 83 12.26 -1.34 13.20
N LYS A 84 13.19 -2.30 13.24
CA LYS A 84 14.62 -2.06 13.06
C LYS A 84 14.90 -1.46 11.68
N ILE A 85 14.44 -2.10 10.61
CA ILE A 85 14.66 -1.66 9.24
C ILE A 85 14.14 -0.22 9.04
N ILE A 86 12.88 0.05 9.41
CA ILE A 86 12.30 1.39 9.23
C ILE A 86 13.06 2.45 10.03
N LYS A 87 13.46 2.16 11.27
CA LYS A 87 14.25 3.10 12.07
C LYS A 87 15.57 3.45 11.37
N GLU A 88 16.24 2.47 10.78
CA GLU A 88 17.54 2.64 10.14
C GLU A 88 17.47 3.32 8.77
N THR A 89 16.28 3.46 8.15
CA THR A 89 16.11 4.29 6.94
C THR A 89 16.12 5.80 7.23
N ASN A 90 16.19 6.22 8.51
CA ASN A 90 16.31 7.61 8.94
C ASN A 90 15.25 8.55 8.31
N ASN A 91 14.03 8.08 8.16
CA ASN A 91 12.90 8.81 7.57
C ASN A 91 13.14 9.33 6.13
N GLN A 92 14.07 8.73 5.39
CA GLN A 92 14.29 9.11 3.98
C GLN A 92 13.12 8.71 3.07
N PHE A 93 12.27 7.79 3.52
CA PHE A 93 11.10 7.34 2.78
C PHE A 93 9.82 7.57 3.57
N VAL A 94 8.75 7.90 2.86
CA VAL A 94 7.38 7.73 3.36
C VAL A 94 7.04 6.25 3.30
N ILE A 95 6.65 5.66 4.42
CA ILE A 95 6.30 4.24 4.48
C ILE A 95 4.89 4.02 3.97
N VAL A 96 4.73 3.20 2.94
CA VAL A 96 3.43 2.85 2.34
C VAL A 96 3.05 1.43 2.73
N SER A 97 1.82 1.23 3.19
CA SER A 97 1.30 -0.11 3.49
C SER A 97 -0.22 -0.15 3.43
N GLY A 98 -0.77 -1.34 3.68
CA GLY A 98 -2.20 -1.62 3.48
C GLY A 98 -3.08 -1.51 4.71
N LEU A 99 -2.56 -1.04 5.83
CA LEU A 99 -3.29 -0.97 7.10
C LEU A 99 -3.88 -2.32 7.58
N ALA A 100 -3.38 -3.45 7.07
CA ALA A 100 -3.77 -4.79 7.54
C ALA A 100 -3.15 -5.08 8.92
N ARG A 101 -3.61 -6.16 9.57
CA ARG A 101 -2.97 -6.68 10.79
C ARG A 101 -1.51 -7.03 10.54
N GLY A 102 -0.74 -7.19 11.60
CA GLY A 102 0.62 -7.74 11.57
C GLY A 102 1.64 -6.76 11.00
N ILE A 103 2.32 -7.14 9.94
CA ILE A 103 3.43 -6.38 9.35
C ILE A 103 3.01 -4.98 8.91
N ASP A 104 1.86 -4.82 8.24
CA ASP A 104 1.36 -3.52 7.79
C ASP A 104 1.18 -2.55 8.98
N THR A 105 0.52 -3.03 10.05
CA THR A 105 0.37 -2.25 11.29
C THR A 105 1.72 -1.91 11.91
N ALA A 106 2.64 -2.89 11.99
CA ALA A 106 3.97 -2.67 12.55
C ALA A 106 4.75 -1.62 11.73
N ALA A 107 4.62 -1.63 10.41
CA ALA A 107 5.24 -0.68 9.51
C ALA A 107 4.74 0.75 9.75
N HIS A 108 3.42 0.97 9.74
CA HIS A 108 2.84 2.27 10.03
C HIS A 108 3.26 2.79 11.41
N VAL A 109 3.05 1.99 12.46
CA VAL A 109 3.38 2.38 13.84
C VAL A 109 4.87 2.68 13.99
N SER A 110 5.75 1.93 13.31
CA SER A 110 7.20 2.18 13.38
C SER A 110 7.58 3.49 12.71
N ALA A 111 7.04 3.80 11.51
CA ALA A 111 7.27 5.07 10.85
C ALA A 111 6.85 6.25 11.74
N LEU A 112 5.63 6.18 12.30
CA LEU A 112 5.08 7.23 13.14
C LEU A 112 5.90 7.44 14.43
N LYS A 113 6.29 6.36 15.11
CA LYS A 113 7.09 6.43 16.35
C LYS A 113 8.51 6.98 16.16
N ASN A 114 9.04 6.86 14.95
CA ASN A 114 10.36 7.41 14.61
C ASN A 114 10.27 8.85 14.02
N GLY A 115 9.11 9.51 14.08
CA GLY A 115 8.91 10.87 13.55
C GLY A 115 8.85 10.94 12.02
N GLY A 116 8.71 9.78 11.35
CA GLY A 116 8.56 9.69 9.91
C GLY A 116 7.11 9.85 9.45
N SER A 117 6.89 9.70 8.15
CA SER A 117 5.57 9.82 7.51
C SER A 117 5.11 8.48 6.95
N SER A 118 3.79 8.31 6.85
CA SER A 118 3.24 7.07 6.32
C SER A 118 1.98 7.31 5.47
N ILE A 119 1.77 6.46 4.46
CA ILE A 119 0.59 6.44 3.60
C ILE A 119 -0.09 5.08 3.76
N ALA A 120 -1.35 5.08 4.15
CA ALA A 120 -2.17 3.87 4.13
C ALA A 120 -2.97 3.81 2.84
N VAL A 121 -2.90 2.71 2.11
CA VAL A 121 -3.82 2.43 1.01
C VAL A 121 -4.80 1.38 1.50
N ILE A 122 -6.11 1.64 1.51
CA ILE A 122 -7.10 0.74 2.07
C ILE A 122 -8.00 0.11 1.01
N GLY A 123 -8.60 -1.04 1.32
CA GLY A 123 -9.47 -1.81 0.42
C GLY A 123 -10.97 -1.65 0.73
N SER A 124 -11.36 -0.49 1.24
CA SER A 124 -12.73 -0.13 1.59
C SER A 124 -12.93 1.37 1.47
N GLY A 125 -14.15 1.88 1.59
CA GLY A 125 -14.39 3.31 1.71
C GLY A 125 -13.63 3.94 2.88
N LEU A 126 -13.26 5.22 2.77
CA LEU A 126 -12.47 5.93 3.80
C LEU A 126 -13.17 6.01 5.16
N ASP A 127 -14.50 5.93 5.18
CA ASP A 127 -15.36 5.92 6.38
C ASP A 127 -15.56 4.53 6.96
N VAL A 128 -14.97 3.48 6.35
CA VAL A 128 -15.06 2.09 6.80
C VAL A 128 -13.74 1.66 7.42
N TYR A 129 -13.79 1.22 8.67
CA TYR A 129 -12.60 0.81 9.43
C TYR A 129 -12.39 -0.70 9.35
N TYR A 130 -11.35 -1.10 8.61
CA TYR A 130 -10.98 -2.51 8.50
C TYR A 130 -9.45 -2.71 8.45
N PRO A 131 -8.91 -3.60 9.30
CA PRO A 131 -9.58 -4.29 10.41
C PRO A 131 -9.99 -3.32 11.53
N THR A 132 -11.01 -3.68 12.30
CA THR A 132 -11.58 -2.79 13.34
C THR A 132 -10.57 -2.42 14.42
N GLU A 133 -9.59 -3.29 14.69
CA GLU A 133 -8.50 -3.06 15.63
C GLU A 133 -7.61 -1.87 15.23
N ASN A 134 -7.52 -1.59 13.92
CA ASN A 134 -6.72 -0.49 13.37
C ASN A 134 -7.52 0.81 13.23
N LYS A 135 -8.76 0.89 13.73
CA LYS A 135 -9.58 2.10 13.65
C LYS A 135 -8.84 3.34 14.16
N LYS A 136 -8.28 3.28 15.36
CA LYS A 136 -7.52 4.40 15.95
C LYS A 136 -6.30 4.79 15.12
N LEU A 137 -5.63 3.81 14.51
CA LEU A 137 -4.49 4.06 13.65
C LEU A 137 -4.93 4.74 12.34
N GLN A 138 -6.03 4.28 11.71
CA GLN A 138 -6.60 4.90 10.51
C GLN A 138 -7.02 6.33 10.79
N GLU A 139 -7.74 6.58 11.88
CA GLU A 139 -8.13 7.94 12.31
C GLU A 139 -6.92 8.84 12.52
N TYR A 140 -5.90 8.37 13.24
CA TYR A 140 -4.68 9.15 13.45
C TYR A 140 -3.98 9.49 12.12
N MET A 141 -3.89 8.51 11.22
CA MET A 141 -3.25 8.70 9.91
C MET A 141 -4.04 9.65 9.01
N SER A 142 -5.37 9.64 9.09
CA SER A 142 -6.22 10.52 8.30
C SER A 142 -6.10 12.00 8.67
N TYR A 143 -5.64 12.32 9.88
CA TYR A 143 -5.39 13.69 10.32
C TYR A 143 -3.93 14.13 10.15
N ASN A 144 -2.97 13.24 10.38
CA ASN A 144 -1.56 13.61 10.50
C ASN A 144 -0.69 13.10 9.34
N HIS A 145 -1.19 12.14 8.55
CA HIS A 145 -0.48 11.49 7.47
C HIS A 145 -1.39 11.40 6.23
N LEU A 146 -1.44 10.27 5.52
CA LEU A 146 -2.30 10.13 4.35
C LEU A 146 -2.98 8.76 4.34
N VAL A 147 -4.28 8.75 4.06
CA VAL A 147 -5.06 7.54 3.78
C VAL A 147 -5.66 7.66 2.38
N LEU A 148 -5.46 6.64 1.56
CA LEU A 148 -5.94 6.55 0.17
C LEU A 148 -6.91 5.41 0.00
N SER A 149 -7.92 5.60 -0.84
CA SER A 149 -8.85 4.54 -1.25
C SER A 149 -9.34 4.74 -2.68
N GLU A 150 -9.48 3.67 -3.45
CA GLU A 150 -10.13 3.67 -4.76
C GLU A 150 -11.66 3.44 -4.63
N TYR A 151 -12.15 3.17 -3.42
CA TYR A 151 -13.53 2.76 -3.15
C TYR A 151 -14.38 3.90 -2.63
N PHE A 152 -15.67 3.91 -3.02
CA PHE A 152 -16.63 4.91 -2.57
C PHE A 152 -16.92 4.81 -1.07
N THR A 153 -17.44 5.92 -0.52
CA THR A 153 -17.95 6.01 0.85
C THR A 153 -18.93 4.88 1.15
N GLY A 154 -18.75 4.23 2.29
CA GLY A 154 -19.60 3.12 2.75
C GLY A 154 -19.26 1.76 2.12
N GLU A 155 -18.35 1.70 1.16
CA GLU A 155 -17.99 0.44 0.50
C GLU A 155 -17.23 -0.49 1.45
N GLN A 156 -17.81 -1.68 1.67
CA GLN A 156 -17.28 -2.67 2.60
C GLN A 156 -16.05 -3.40 2.03
N PRO A 157 -15.14 -3.90 2.87
CA PRO A 157 -13.98 -4.62 2.42
C PRO A 157 -14.36 -5.99 1.86
N LEU A 158 -14.22 -6.19 0.56
CA LEU A 158 -14.42 -7.45 -0.13
C LEU A 158 -13.08 -8.16 -0.37
N LYS A 159 -13.09 -9.49 -0.48
CA LYS A 159 -11.85 -10.28 -0.62
C LYS A 159 -11.00 -9.85 -1.83
N PHE A 160 -11.63 -9.50 -2.94
CA PHE A 160 -10.94 -9.10 -4.17
C PHE A 160 -10.42 -7.65 -4.13
N HIS A 161 -10.93 -6.79 -3.23
CA HIS A 161 -10.40 -5.43 -3.05
C HIS A 161 -8.93 -5.42 -2.59
N PHE A 162 -8.50 -6.43 -1.83
CA PHE A 162 -7.14 -6.43 -1.31
C PHE A 162 -6.06 -6.66 -2.38
N PRO A 163 -6.20 -7.65 -3.30
CA PRO A 163 -5.29 -7.78 -4.44
C PRO A 163 -5.33 -6.57 -5.39
N GLU A 164 -6.53 -6.01 -5.64
CA GLU A 164 -6.67 -4.81 -6.47
C GLU A 164 -5.97 -3.60 -5.86
N ARG A 165 -6.15 -3.36 -4.57
CA ARG A 165 -5.49 -2.30 -3.84
C ARG A 165 -3.95 -2.46 -3.84
N ASN A 166 -3.43 -3.68 -3.77
CA ASN A 166 -2.00 -3.94 -3.68
C ASN A 166 -1.22 -3.39 -4.88
N ARG A 167 -1.83 -3.31 -6.08
CA ARG A 167 -1.21 -2.64 -7.24
C ARG A 167 -0.91 -1.16 -6.98
N ILE A 168 -1.75 -0.50 -6.19
CA ILE A 168 -1.56 0.91 -5.82
C ILE A 168 -0.37 1.04 -4.86
N ILE A 169 -0.24 0.13 -3.89
CA ILE A 169 0.92 0.10 -2.99
C ILE A 169 2.21 -0.10 -3.80
N ALA A 170 2.23 -1.10 -4.68
CA ALA A 170 3.38 -1.38 -5.54
C ALA A 170 3.70 -0.20 -6.45
N GLY A 171 2.68 0.34 -7.13
CA GLY A 171 2.83 1.44 -8.09
C GLY A 171 3.31 2.75 -7.49
N LEU A 172 2.95 3.05 -6.24
CA LEU A 172 3.36 4.28 -5.56
C LEU A 172 4.83 4.28 -5.14
N CYS A 173 5.47 3.13 -5.00
CA CYS A 173 6.74 2.99 -4.31
C CYS A 173 7.90 2.72 -5.26
N GLN A 174 9.09 3.16 -4.87
CA GLN A 174 10.34 2.85 -5.57
C GLN A 174 10.79 1.40 -5.30
N GLY A 175 10.42 0.86 -4.14
CA GLY A 175 10.72 -0.51 -3.75
C GLY A 175 9.75 -1.04 -2.70
N ILE A 176 9.77 -2.36 -2.50
CA ILE A 176 8.95 -3.07 -1.53
C ILE A 176 9.80 -3.91 -0.61
N VAL A 177 9.62 -3.74 0.68
CA VAL A 177 10.18 -4.60 1.74
C VAL A 177 9.15 -5.64 2.14
N VAL A 178 9.54 -6.90 2.12
CA VAL A 178 8.72 -8.03 2.53
C VAL A 178 9.23 -8.63 3.82
N ALA A 179 8.35 -8.78 4.81
CA ALA A 179 8.66 -9.42 6.09
C ALA A 179 7.64 -10.52 6.40
N GLU A 180 8.14 -11.71 6.75
CA GLU A 180 7.30 -12.87 7.12
C GLU A 180 6.19 -13.16 6.09
N ALA A 181 6.54 -13.52 4.90
CA ALA A 181 5.60 -13.98 3.89
C ALA A 181 5.65 -15.51 3.76
N LYS A 182 4.50 -16.17 3.89
CA LYS A 182 4.37 -17.58 3.50
C LYS A 182 4.25 -17.70 1.99
N MET A 183 4.56 -18.89 1.46
CA MET A 183 4.27 -19.21 0.05
C MET A 183 2.77 -18.97 -0.26
N ARG A 184 2.47 -18.46 -1.46
CA ARG A 184 1.12 -18.15 -1.94
C ARG A 184 0.37 -17.14 -1.05
N SER A 185 1.09 -16.25 -0.36
CA SER A 185 0.48 -15.18 0.44
C SER A 185 0.13 -13.96 -0.42
N GLY A 186 -0.83 -13.14 0.08
CA GLY A 186 -1.16 -11.88 -0.59
C GLY A 186 0.01 -10.89 -0.68
N SER A 187 1.01 -11.00 0.19
CA SER A 187 2.22 -10.18 0.14
C SER A 187 3.10 -10.54 -1.05
N LEU A 188 3.17 -11.83 -1.44
CA LEU A 188 3.89 -12.24 -2.65
C LEU A 188 3.22 -11.69 -3.91
N ILE A 189 1.89 -11.65 -3.97
CA ILE A 189 1.16 -11.03 -5.08
C ILE A 189 1.56 -9.56 -5.22
N THR A 190 1.75 -8.84 -4.10
CA THR A 190 2.22 -7.45 -4.14
C THR A 190 3.64 -7.34 -4.70
N CYS A 191 4.51 -8.30 -4.36
CA CYS A 191 5.88 -8.35 -4.86
C CYS A 191 5.95 -8.67 -6.35
N GLU A 192 5.15 -9.63 -6.81
CA GLU A 192 5.01 -9.95 -8.24
C GLU A 192 4.58 -8.71 -9.03
N ARG A 193 3.57 -7.96 -8.52
CA ARG A 193 3.17 -6.69 -9.12
C ARG A 193 4.30 -5.65 -9.14
N ALA A 194 5.07 -5.57 -8.06
CA ALA A 194 6.19 -4.66 -7.99
C ALA A 194 7.27 -4.99 -9.04
N LEU A 195 7.61 -6.26 -9.21
CA LEU A 195 8.55 -6.71 -10.24
C LEU A 195 8.04 -6.43 -11.65
N GLU A 196 6.74 -6.68 -11.92
CA GLU A 196 6.09 -6.34 -13.20
C GLU A 196 6.18 -4.84 -13.51
N GLU A 197 6.17 -3.98 -12.49
CA GLU A 197 6.27 -2.52 -12.60
C GLU A 197 7.72 -2.00 -12.46
N GLY A 198 8.71 -2.90 -12.49
CA GLY A 198 10.15 -2.54 -12.41
C GLY A 198 10.58 -1.97 -11.06
N ARG A 199 9.92 -2.35 -9.96
CA ARG A 199 10.25 -1.90 -8.61
C ARG A 199 11.24 -2.85 -7.94
N GLU A 200 12.13 -2.31 -7.12
CA GLU A 200 13.04 -3.12 -6.31
C GLU A 200 12.29 -3.93 -5.26
N VAL A 201 12.65 -5.18 -5.09
CA VAL A 201 12.09 -6.06 -4.05
C VAL A 201 13.18 -6.43 -3.05
N PHE A 202 12.90 -6.12 -1.79
CA PHE A 202 13.75 -6.40 -0.64
C PHE A 202 13.07 -7.43 0.25
N ALA A 203 13.76 -8.50 0.63
CA ALA A 203 13.19 -9.52 1.50
C ALA A 203 14.01 -9.63 2.80
N ILE A 204 13.32 -9.56 3.93
CA ILE A 204 13.91 -9.82 5.24
C ILE A 204 14.01 -11.33 5.42
N PRO A 205 15.22 -11.89 5.61
CA PRO A 205 15.38 -13.32 5.87
C PRO A 205 14.76 -13.70 7.22
N GLY A 206 14.29 -14.91 7.34
CA GLY A 206 13.71 -15.41 8.57
C GLY A 206 14.18 -16.80 8.92
N ASN A 207 13.52 -17.43 9.90
CA ASN A 207 13.82 -18.80 10.30
C ASN A 207 13.35 -19.78 9.20
N ILE A 208 14.22 -20.71 8.83
CA ILE A 208 13.95 -21.75 7.81
C ILE A 208 13.10 -22.93 8.33
N ILE A 209 12.86 -22.99 9.65
CA ILE A 209 12.18 -24.14 10.28
C ILE A 209 10.69 -23.87 10.51
N ASP A 210 10.30 -22.63 10.84
CA ASP A 210 8.94 -22.31 11.26
C ASP A 210 7.95 -22.02 10.10
N GLY A 211 8.46 -21.99 8.87
CA GLY A 211 7.68 -21.78 7.63
C GLY A 211 7.06 -20.39 7.49
N LYS A 212 7.38 -19.43 8.37
CA LYS A 212 6.79 -18.09 8.34
C LYS A 212 7.39 -17.20 7.26
N SER A 213 8.63 -17.49 6.88
CA SER A 213 9.41 -16.71 5.93
C SER A 213 9.73 -17.44 4.63
N ASP A 214 9.06 -18.57 4.35
CA ASP A 214 9.32 -19.36 3.13
C ASP A 214 9.13 -18.51 1.85
N GLY A 215 8.14 -17.61 1.84
CA GLY A 215 7.96 -16.69 0.73
C GLY A 215 9.08 -15.65 0.63
N CYS A 216 9.66 -15.18 1.75
CA CYS A 216 10.82 -14.29 1.73
C CYS A 216 12.05 -15.03 1.20
N HIS A 217 12.26 -16.30 1.61
CA HIS A 217 13.35 -17.12 1.13
C HIS A 217 13.23 -17.38 -0.38
N HIS A 218 12.02 -17.70 -0.84
CA HIS A 218 11.75 -17.87 -2.27
C HIS A 218 12.07 -16.60 -3.06
N LEU A 219 11.61 -15.43 -2.60
CA LEU A 219 11.93 -14.16 -3.25
C LEU A 219 13.44 -13.91 -3.33
N ILE A 220 14.19 -14.21 -2.27
CA ILE A 220 15.66 -14.10 -2.26
C ILE A 220 16.29 -15.03 -3.30
N GLN A 221 15.81 -16.27 -3.42
CA GLN A 221 16.27 -17.23 -4.42
C GLN A 221 15.96 -16.77 -5.86
N GLU A 222 14.86 -16.06 -6.06
CA GLU A 222 14.45 -15.45 -7.34
C GLU A 222 15.12 -14.08 -7.61
N GLY A 223 16.06 -13.65 -6.76
CA GLY A 223 16.87 -12.45 -6.99
C GLY A 223 16.42 -11.21 -6.22
N ALA A 224 15.41 -11.29 -5.35
CA ALA A 224 15.11 -10.17 -4.43
C ALA A 224 16.31 -9.93 -3.49
N LYS A 225 16.57 -8.67 -3.19
CA LYS A 225 17.70 -8.30 -2.32
C LYS A 225 17.42 -8.74 -0.88
N CYS A 226 18.28 -9.60 -0.34
CA CYS A 226 18.27 -9.96 1.07
C CYS A 226 18.74 -8.78 1.91
N ILE A 227 17.90 -8.29 2.82
CA ILE A 227 18.23 -7.15 3.68
C ILE A 227 18.21 -7.55 5.16
N ILE A 228 19.18 -7.07 5.92
CA ILE A 228 19.31 -7.24 7.36
C ILE A 228 19.37 -5.91 8.11
N SER A 229 19.45 -4.81 7.38
CA SER A 229 19.50 -3.44 7.90
C SER A 229 18.81 -2.45 6.95
N GLY A 230 18.38 -1.30 7.49
CA GLY A 230 17.86 -0.21 6.65
C GLY A 230 18.92 0.40 5.74
N LYS A 231 20.21 0.23 6.04
CA LYS A 231 21.32 0.69 5.20
C LYS A 231 21.37 -0.06 3.87
N ASP A 232 20.97 -1.33 3.86
CA ASP A 232 20.94 -2.15 2.64
C ASP A 232 19.95 -1.56 1.62
N ILE A 233 18.85 -0.95 2.11
CA ILE A 233 17.88 -0.24 1.27
C ILE A 233 18.46 1.10 0.80
N LEU A 234 19.05 1.87 1.71
CA LEU A 234 19.58 3.20 1.40
C LEU A 234 20.67 3.14 0.33
N SER A 235 21.50 2.11 0.33
CA SER A 235 22.57 1.93 -0.66
C SER A 235 22.08 1.72 -2.10
N GLU A 236 20.82 1.35 -2.29
CA GLU A 236 20.21 1.18 -3.61
C GLU A 236 19.71 2.49 -4.25
N TYR A 237 19.55 3.53 -3.43
CA TYR A 237 18.98 4.81 -3.87
C TYR A 237 19.96 6.00 -3.70
N GLN A 238 21.24 5.70 -3.50
CA GLN A 238 22.31 6.70 -3.41
C GLN A 238 22.97 7.02 -4.75
#